data_9b06e0d1a3ee5c8f0ea676f4eaaf0edc
#
_entry.id   9b06e0d1a3ee5c8f0ea676f4eaaf0edc
#
_cell.length_a   1.000
_cell.length_b   1.000
_cell.length_c   1.000
_cell.angle_alpha   90.00
_cell.angle_beta   90.00
_cell.angle_gamma   90.00
#
_symmetry.space_group_name_H-M   'P 1'
#
loop_
_entity.id
_entity.type
_entity.pdbx_description
1 polymer ?
#
loop_
_entity_poly.entity_id
_entity_poly.type
_entity_poly.pdbx_seq_one_letter_code
_entity_poly.pdbx_strand_id
1 'polypeptide(L)'
;MNYRKLFAEHKIIRDLSLVQFIAYFGAWFSNVAIYSMMVEFGASSIIIATVTAMHLIPGIILAPFSGTLVDRVSAKPLMILLLATEMSMTLCFLMIGSLEDVWMLLIFLFIRMGSASMFFTAQMSYMPKLLSGEVLVKTNELH
;
A
#
# COMPACT_ATOMS: atom_id res chain seq x y z
N MET A 1 -17.71 22.85 -0.94
CA MET A 1 -16.86 22.57 -2.11
C MET A 1 -17.14 21.18 -2.64
N ASN A 2 -17.35 21.03 -3.96
CA ASN A 2 -17.50 19.71 -4.55
C ASN A 2 -16.18 19.15 -5.06
N TYR A 3 -16.10 17.86 -5.31
CA TYR A 3 -14.84 17.20 -5.70
C TYR A 3 -14.29 17.71 -7.05
N ARG A 4 -15.18 18.03 -7.98
CA ARG A 4 -14.78 18.56 -9.28
C ARG A 4 -14.04 19.88 -9.15
N LYS A 5 -14.54 20.77 -8.29
CA LYS A 5 -13.92 22.05 -8.01
C LYS A 5 -12.60 21.87 -7.25
N LEU A 6 -12.57 20.95 -6.29
CA LEU A 6 -11.38 20.60 -5.52
C LEU A 6 -10.23 20.17 -6.45
N PHE A 7 -10.51 19.27 -7.39
CA PHE A 7 -9.49 18.80 -8.34
C PHE A 7 -9.05 19.87 -9.33
N ALA A 8 -9.96 20.76 -9.72
CA ALA A 8 -9.62 21.83 -10.65
C ALA A 8 -8.71 22.89 -10.02
N GLU A 9 -8.92 23.19 -8.73
CA GLU A 9 -8.17 24.24 -8.02
C GLU A 9 -6.88 23.71 -7.37
N HIS A 10 -6.81 22.42 -7.04
CA HIS A 10 -5.69 21.81 -6.30
C HIS A 10 -5.12 20.62 -7.05
N LYS A 11 -4.18 20.90 -7.94
CA LYS A 11 -3.53 19.87 -8.76
C LYS A 11 -2.90 18.76 -7.93
N ILE A 12 -2.27 19.10 -6.79
CA ILE A 12 -1.59 18.10 -5.94
C ILE A 12 -2.58 17.08 -5.36
N ILE A 13 -3.79 17.51 -5.02
CA ILE A 13 -4.84 16.61 -4.52
C ILE A 13 -5.28 15.66 -5.61
N ARG A 14 -5.48 16.17 -6.82
CA ARG A 14 -5.83 15.36 -7.99
C ARG A 14 -4.76 14.32 -8.26
N ASP A 15 -3.49 14.73 -8.27
CA ASP A 15 -2.38 13.85 -8.58
C ASP A 15 -2.22 12.77 -7.49
N LEU A 16 -2.32 13.13 -6.21
CA LEU A 16 -2.27 12.17 -5.09
C LEU A 16 -3.43 11.17 -5.14
N SER A 17 -4.64 11.64 -5.43
CA SER A 17 -5.82 10.78 -5.53
C SER A 17 -5.68 9.80 -6.70
N LEU A 18 -5.14 10.27 -7.82
CA LEU A 18 -4.91 9.42 -8.99
C LEU A 18 -3.85 8.34 -8.69
N VAL A 19 -2.75 8.72 -8.07
CA VAL A 19 -1.70 7.77 -7.65
C VAL A 19 -2.27 6.72 -6.71
N GLN A 20 -3.07 7.14 -5.73
CA GLN A 20 -3.67 6.22 -4.77
C GLN A 20 -4.66 5.27 -5.43
N PHE A 21 -5.47 5.77 -6.36
CA PHE A 21 -6.41 4.94 -7.13
C PHE A 21 -5.64 3.85 -7.91
N ILE A 22 -4.60 4.24 -8.62
CA ILE A 22 -3.78 3.30 -9.41
C ILE A 22 -3.11 2.27 -8.48
N ALA A 23 -2.57 2.72 -7.36
CA ALA A 23 -1.92 1.84 -6.39
C ALA A 23 -2.89 0.81 -5.80
N TYR A 24 -4.08 1.24 -5.38
CA TYR A 24 -5.09 0.34 -4.85
C TYR A 24 -5.62 -0.63 -5.89
N PHE A 25 -5.85 -0.15 -7.10
CA PHE A 25 -6.28 -1.00 -8.21
C PHE A 25 -5.26 -2.10 -8.47
N GLY A 26 -3.98 -1.74 -8.56
CA GLY A 26 -2.90 -2.70 -8.74
C GLY A 26 -2.77 -3.67 -7.56
N ALA A 27 -2.92 -3.17 -6.34
CA ALA A 27 -2.87 -4.01 -5.14
C ALA A 27 -3.99 -5.06 -5.11
N TRP A 28 -5.22 -4.67 -5.44
CA TRP A 28 -6.35 -5.60 -5.49
C TRP A 28 -6.17 -6.64 -6.59
N PHE A 29 -5.70 -6.23 -7.77
CA PHE A 29 -5.37 -7.17 -8.85
C PHE A 29 -4.30 -8.16 -8.41
N SER A 30 -3.25 -7.69 -7.76
CA SER A 30 -2.19 -8.54 -7.25
C SER A 30 -2.70 -9.54 -6.21
N ASN A 31 -3.61 -9.10 -5.33
CA ASN A 31 -4.20 -9.97 -4.32
C ASN A 31 -5.03 -11.09 -4.97
N VAL A 32 -5.85 -10.76 -5.96
CA VAL A 32 -6.60 -11.77 -6.72
C VAL A 32 -5.64 -12.75 -7.40
N ALA A 33 -4.58 -12.25 -8.00
CA ALA A 33 -3.58 -13.09 -8.64
C ALA A 33 -2.88 -14.04 -7.65
N ILE A 34 -2.53 -13.56 -6.46
CA ILE A 34 -1.91 -14.37 -5.41
C ILE A 34 -2.83 -15.52 -5.00
N TYR A 35 -4.11 -15.23 -4.70
CA TYR A 35 -5.06 -16.27 -4.30
C TYR A 35 -5.36 -17.23 -5.43
N SER A 36 -5.49 -16.76 -6.67
CA SER A 36 -5.66 -17.62 -7.83
C SER A 36 -4.48 -18.57 -8.01
N MET A 37 -3.27 -18.06 -7.79
CA MET A 37 -2.04 -18.84 -7.86
C MET A 37 -2.00 -19.92 -6.77
N MET A 38 -2.43 -19.59 -5.54
CA MET A 38 -2.50 -20.55 -4.45
C MET A 38 -3.49 -21.68 -4.75
N VAL A 39 -4.65 -21.35 -5.30
CA VAL A 39 -5.65 -22.34 -5.71
C VAL A 39 -5.10 -23.22 -6.84
N GLU A 40 -4.47 -22.64 -7.83
CA GLU A 40 -3.88 -23.35 -8.97
C GLU A 40 -2.79 -24.31 -8.52
N PHE A 41 -1.97 -23.94 -7.53
CA PHE A 41 -0.92 -24.81 -6.96
C PHE A 41 -1.46 -25.87 -6.01
N GLY A 42 -2.75 -25.86 -5.71
CA GLY A 42 -3.35 -26.80 -4.76
C GLY A 42 -2.98 -26.54 -3.30
N ALA A 43 -2.81 -25.27 -2.93
CA ALA A 43 -2.45 -24.90 -1.56
C ALA A 43 -3.51 -25.34 -0.55
N SER A 44 -3.06 -25.79 0.62
CA SER A 44 -3.95 -26.15 1.72
C SER A 44 -4.60 -24.92 2.34
N SER A 45 -5.67 -25.13 3.10
CA SER A 45 -6.36 -24.05 3.83
C SER A 45 -5.42 -23.33 4.79
N ILE A 46 -4.47 -24.03 5.39
CA ILE A 46 -3.48 -23.43 6.30
C ILE A 46 -2.55 -22.49 5.55
N ILE A 47 -2.09 -22.87 4.36
CA ILE A 47 -1.23 -22.01 3.53
C ILE A 47 -1.99 -20.76 3.12
N ILE A 48 -3.23 -20.90 2.68
CA ILE A 48 -4.07 -19.75 2.28
C ILE A 48 -4.33 -18.83 3.47
N ALA A 49 -4.60 -19.39 4.65
CA ALA A 49 -4.77 -18.61 5.88
C ALA A 49 -3.48 -17.86 6.25
N THR A 50 -2.32 -18.47 6.07
CA THR A 50 -1.02 -17.83 6.32
C THR A 50 -0.79 -16.65 5.36
N VAL A 51 -1.12 -16.83 4.09
CA VAL A 51 -1.05 -15.73 3.09
C VAL A 51 -1.97 -14.58 3.51
N THR A 52 -3.18 -14.88 3.94
CA THR A 52 -4.13 -13.88 4.42
C THR A 52 -3.58 -13.14 5.66
N ALA A 53 -3.00 -13.86 6.60
CA ALA A 53 -2.38 -13.28 7.78
C ALA A 53 -1.24 -12.31 7.41
N MET A 54 -0.47 -12.62 6.38
CA MET A 54 0.60 -11.75 5.89
C MET A 54 0.11 -10.44 5.28
N HIS A 55 -1.17 -10.31 4.98
CA HIS A 55 -1.77 -9.04 4.58
C HIS A 55 -2.02 -8.11 5.76
N LEU A 56 -2.14 -8.65 6.97
CA LEU A 56 -2.51 -7.89 8.17
C LEU A 56 -1.35 -7.71 9.16
N ILE A 57 -0.55 -8.74 9.36
CA ILE A 57 0.51 -8.77 10.37
C ILE A 57 1.54 -7.63 10.18
N PRO A 58 2.06 -7.37 8.96
CA PRO A 58 3.06 -6.31 8.80
C PRO A 58 2.58 -4.95 9.25
N GLY A 59 1.34 -4.60 8.94
CA GLY A 59 0.75 -3.34 9.37
C GLY A 59 0.65 -3.23 10.88
N ILE A 60 0.27 -4.30 11.55
CA ILE A 60 0.15 -4.34 13.01
C ILE A 60 1.53 -4.20 13.67
N ILE A 61 2.52 -4.95 13.19
CA ILE A 61 3.87 -4.93 13.75
C ILE A 61 4.54 -3.58 13.54
N LEU A 62 4.39 -3.00 12.35
CA LEU A 62 5.09 -1.78 11.97
C LEU A 62 4.39 -0.49 12.39
N ALA A 63 3.12 -0.56 12.83
CA ALA A 63 2.36 0.62 13.21
C ALA A 63 3.08 1.51 14.25
N PRO A 64 3.64 0.97 15.35
CA PRO A 64 4.35 1.81 16.33
C PRO A 64 5.60 2.47 15.77
N PHE A 65 6.26 1.85 14.78
CA PHE A 65 7.49 2.34 14.19
C PHE A 65 7.23 3.31 13.05
N SER A 66 6.13 3.15 12.34
CA SER A 66 5.77 3.97 11.17
C SER A 66 5.64 5.45 11.53
N GLY A 67 4.94 5.75 12.63
CA GLY A 67 4.76 7.12 13.10
C GLY A 67 6.10 7.79 13.42
N THR A 68 6.97 7.10 14.15
CA THR A 68 8.30 7.60 14.51
C THR A 68 9.16 7.85 13.27
N LEU A 69 9.17 6.92 12.33
CA LEU A 69 9.95 7.06 11.11
C LEU A 69 9.46 8.23 10.26
N VAL A 70 8.15 8.37 10.10
CA VAL A 70 7.54 9.44 9.32
C VAL A 70 7.86 10.82 9.92
N ASP A 71 7.94 10.92 11.24
CA ASP A 71 8.28 12.17 11.92
C ASP A 71 9.76 12.56 11.75
N ARG A 72 10.64 11.59 11.48
CA ARG A 72 12.09 11.81 11.42
C ARG A 72 12.63 12.06 10.01
N VAL A 73 11.89 11.68 8.98
CA VAL A 73 12.34 11.79 7.59
C VAL A 73 11.38 12.64 6.77
N SER A 74 11.87 13.14 5.63
CA SER A 74 11.03 13.89 4.70
C SER A 74 9.98 12.96 4.08
N ALA A 75 8.71 13.37 4.12
CA ALA A 75 7.59 12.54 3.69
C ALA A 75 7.65 12.17 2.21
N LYS A 76 7.94 13.13 1.34
CA LYS A 76 7.91 12.91 -0.11
C LYS A 76 8.94 11.87 -0.57
N PRO A 77 10.24 11.96 -0.23
CA PRO A 77 11.19 10.92 -0.57
C PRO A 77 10.84 9.56 0.03
N LEU A 78 10.33 9.54 1.26
CA LEU A 78 9.90 8.31 1.90
C LEU A 78 8.75 7.65 1.14
N MET A 79 7.75 8.42 0.74
CA MET A 79 6.62 7.90 -0.04
C MET A 79 7.06 7.32 -1.37
N ILE A 80 7.98 7.97 -2.07
CA ILE A 80 8.53 7.48 -3.33
C ILE A 80 9.27 6.16 -3.13
N LEU A 81 10.10 6.08 -2.09
CA LEU A 81 10.83 4.86 -1.76
C LEU A 81 9.89 3.70 -1.44
N LEU A 82 8.84 3.96 -0.67
CA LEU A 82 7.86 2.94 -0.28
C LEU A 82 7.08 2.44 -1.50
N LEU A 83 6.66 3.33 -2.40
CA LEU A 83 6.00 2.93 -3.64
C LEU A 83 6.91 2.11 -4.54
N ALA A 84 8.18 2.50 -4.65
CA ALA A 84 9.16 1.74 -5.43
C ALA A 84 9.35 0.34 -4.84
N THR A 85 9.38 0.22 -3.52
CA THR A 85 9.46 -1.08 -2.82
C THR A 85 8.24 -1.93 -3.11
N GLU A 86 7.03 -1.36 -3.04
CA GLU A 86 5.80 -2.08 -3.36
C GLU A 86 5.81 -2.61 -4.79
N MET A 87 6.20 -1.77 -5.75
CA MET A 87 6.30 -2.18 -7.15
C MET A 87 7.31 -3.30 -7.33
N SER A 88 8.48 -3.18 -6.71
CA SER A 88 9.53 -4.20 -6.79
C SER A 88 9.05 -5.54 -6.24
N MET A 89 8.38 -5.54 -5.09
CA MET A 89 7.84 -6.77 -4.49
C MET A 89 6.73 -7.37 -5.34
N THR A 90 5.88 -6.56 -5.94
CA THR A 90 4.84 -7.04 -6.85
C THR A 90 5.45 -7.72 -8.07
N LEU A 91 6.51 -7.15 -8.64
CA LEU A 91 7.23 -7.78 -9.75
C LEU A 91 7.92 -9.08 -9.33
N CYS A 92 8.40 -9.14 -8.08
CA CYS A 92 9.02 -10.36 -7.54
C CYS A 92 8.04 -11.52 -7.45
N PHE A 93 6.72 -11.27 -7.37
CA PHE A 93 5.73 -12.35 -7.39
C PHE A 93 5.76 -13.16 -8.68
N LEU A 94 6.28 -12.62 -9.76
CA LEU A 94 6.46 -13.35 -11.01
C LEU A 94 7.46 -14.51 -10.90
N MET A 95 8.29 -14.48 -9.87
CA MET A 95 9.27 -15.55 -9.60
C MET A 95 8.65 -16.78 -8.93
N ILE A 96 7.41 -16.67 -8.45
CA ILE A 96 6.72 -17.75 -7.76
C ILE A 96 6.15 -18.70 -8.80
N GLY A 97 6.70 -19.91 -8.87
CA GLY A 97 6.29 -20.89 -9.87
C GLY A 97 5.61 -22.15 -9.30
N SER A 98 5.67 -22.39 -7.98
CA SER A 98 5.08 -23.55 -7.34
C SER A 98 4.90 -23.33 -5.85
N LEU A 99 4.28 -24.31 -5.17
CA LEU A 99 4.13 -24.28 -3.69
C LEU A 99 5.48 -24.26 -2.95
N GLU A 100 6.53 -24.79 -3.55
CA GLU A 100 7.87 -24.76 -2.94
C GLU A 100 8.38 -23.33 -2.78
N ASP A 101 7.87 -22.39 -3.54
CA ASP A 101 8.25 -20.99 -3.49
C ASP A 101 7.39 -20.16 -2.52
N VAL A 102 6.46 -20.78 -1.80
CA VAL A 102 5.54 -20.05 -0.89
C VAL A 102 6.30 -19.26 0.16
N TRP A 103 7.42 -19.75 0.66
CA TRP A 103 8.22 -19.00 1.63
C TRP A 103 8.72 -17.66 1.06
N MET A 104 9.08 -17.64 -0.22
CA MET A 104 9.45 -16.41 -0.92
C MET A 104 8.25 -15.47 -1.04
N LEU A 105 7.10 -16.02 -1.40
CA LEU A 105 5.85 -15.25 -1.49
C LEU A 105 5.54 -14.57 -0.16
N LEU A 106 5.68 -15.28 0.96
CA LEU A 106 5.40 -14.72 2.28
C LEU A 106 6.36 -13.58 2.63
N ILE A 107 7.64 -13.68 2.29
CA ILE A 107 8.63 -12.64 2.51
C ILE A 107 8.29 -11.41 1.66
N PHE A 108 8.05 -11.59 0.36
CA PHE A 108 7.72 -10.49 -0.54
C PHE A 108 6.43 -9.80 -0.12
N LEU A 109 5.45 -10.57 0.31
CA LEU A 109 4.16 -10.04 0.76
C LEU A 109 4.33 -9.25 2.07
N PHE A 110 5.14 -9.74 3.00
CA PHE A 110 5.44 -9.02 4.24
C PHE A 110 6.05 -7.64 3.95
N ILE A 111 7.06 -7.59 3.09
CA ILE A 111 7.72 -6.34 2.71
C ILE A 111 6.75 -5.40 2.01
N ARG A 112 5.97 -5.92 1.08
CA ARG A 112 4.99 -5.14 0.33
C ARG A 112 3.92 -4.54 1.23
N MET A 113 3.33 -5.35 2.10
CA MET A 113 2.27 -4.88 2.99
C MET A 113 2.80 -3.94 4.07
N GLY A 114 4.01 -4.17 4.55
CA GLY A 114 4.69 -3.25 5.44
C GLY A 114 4.92 -1.89 4.79
N SER A 115 5.39 -1.87 3.55
CA SER A 115 5.58 -0.64 2.78
C SER A 115 4.27 0.09 2.54
N ALA A 116 3.19 -0.62 2.24
CA ALA A 116 1.86 -0.03 2.05
C ALA A 116 1.35 0.63 3.32
N SER A 117 1.53 -0.02 4.47
CA SER A 117 1.14 0.52 5.78
C SER A 117 1.91 1.79 6.11
N MET A 118 3.22 1.79 5.90
CA MET A 118 4.06 2.98 6.12
C MET A 118 3.70 4.11 5.15
N PHE A 119 3.41 3.78 3.90
CA PHE A 119 2.98 4.76 2.90
C PHE A 119 1.71 5.47 3.35
N PHE A 120 0.73 4.72 3.83
CA PHE A 120 -0.52 5.27 4.34
C PHE A 120 -0.24 6.24 5.50
N THR A 121 0.60 5.87 6.46
CA THR A 121 0.99 6.72 7.59
C THR A 121 1.69 7.99 7.10
N ALA A 122 2.62 7.86 6.14
CA ALA A 122 3.34 9.00 5.56
C ALA A 122 2.38 9.95 4.85
N GLN A 123 1.43 9.41 4.09
CA GLN A 123 0.43 10.20 3.38
C GLN A 123 -0.46 10.98 4.34
N MET A 124 -0.93 10.33 5.40
CA MET A 124 -1.75 10.98 6.43
C MET A 124 -0.99 12.08 7.17
N SER A 125 0.32 11.93 7.35
CA SER A 125 1.16 12.95 7.97
C SER A 125 1.48 14.11 7.01
N TYR A 126 1.60 13.82 5.72
CA TYR A 126 1.97 14.79 4.68
C TYR A 126 0.83 15.73 4.32
N MET A 127 -0.40 15.23 4.26
CA MET A 127 -1.57 16.02 3.85
C MET A 127 -1.81 17.26 4.71
N PRO A 128 -1.76 17.20 6.05
CA PRO A 128 -1.97 18.39 6.88
C PRO A 128 -0.95 19.50 6.63
N LYS A 129 0.23 19.16 6.13
CA LYS A 129 1.28 20.13 5.79
C LYS A 129 1.02 20.88 4.49
N LEU A 130 0.22 20.28 3.60
CA LEU A 130 -0.12 20.86 2.31
C LEU A 130 -1.46 21.57 2.31
N LEU A 131 -2.38 21.13 3.16
CA LEU A 131 -3.78 21.50 3.11
C LEU A 131 -4.24 21.96 4.49
N SER A 132 -5.30 22.77 4.53
CA SER A 132 -5.90 23.22 5.77
C SER A 132 -7.42 23.39 5.61
N GLY A 133 -8.15 23.37 6.73
CA GLY A 133 -9.58 23.66 6.77
C GLY A 133 -10.42 22.72 5.93
N GLU A 134 -11.37 23.28 5.18
CA GLU A 134 -12.32 22.52 4.36
C GLU A 134 -11.65 21.65 3.30
N VAL A 135 -10.56 22.14 2.71
CA VAL A 135 -9.83 21.40 1.68
C VAL A 135 -9.28 20.09 2.24
N LEU A 136 -8.69 20.13 3.44
CA LEU A 136 -8.17 18.95 4.10
C LEU A 136 -9.28 17.93 4.41
N VAL A 137 -10.42 18.40 4.93
CA VAL A 137 -11.57 17.53 5.23
C VAL A 137 -12.06 16.83 3.96
N LYS A 138 -12.26 17.58 2.88
CA LYS A 138 -12.70 17.00 1.60
C LYS A 138 -11.71 16.00 1.04
N THR A 139 -10.41 16.29 1.16
CA THR A 139 -9.36 15.39 0.70
C THR A 139 -9.36 14.08 1.50
N ASN A 140 -9.53 14.16 2.81
CA ASN A 140 -9.61 12.97 3.67
C ASN A 140 -10.83 12.10 3.34
N GLU A 141 -11.95 12.69 2.94
CA GLU A 141 -13.11 11.93 2.49
C GLU A 141 -12.83 11.11 1.24
N LEU A 142 -11.93 11.57 0.37
CA LEU A 142 -11.52 10.84 -0.83
C LEU A 142 -10.58 9.67 -0.52
N HIS A 143 -9.82 9.77 0.53
CA HIS A 143 -8.80 8.83 0.92
C HIS A 143 -9.21 8.03 2.16
#